data_fb598aa35dff9561988fb5a4147c290f
#
_entry.id   fb598aa35dff9561988fb5a4147c290f
#
_cell.length_a   1.000
_cell.length_b   1.000
_cell.length_c   1.000
_cell.angle_alpha   90.00
_cell.angle_beta   90.00
_cell.angle_gamma   90.00
#
_symmetry.space_group_name_H-M   'P 1'
#
loop_
_entity.id
_entity.type
_entity.pdbx_description
1 polymer ?
#
loop_
_entity_poly.entity_id
_entity_poly.type
_entity_poly.pdbx_seq_one_letter_code
_entity_poly.pdbx_strand_id
1 'polypeptide(L)'
;GNYQAKLDTSSAAYLSENSSLVDGVFEDDATTLANIRSLVDMLPDNNMEDAESDCTDDLNRIIPNLDGFAKDARAVLQNIADNNVFVEVKKDYAKDMVLGLIKLNGATVGCVANQAADGGELLSTSGAYIAADFVKFCDAFNIPVLTLVNAKGFVATVSNERTIADAAARLTYAFADATVPKVTVVMGDAFGTAYTIMNSKAIGADMVYAWPCAKIGTMDPEMAVKIMYEKEIAEAADKVAFIAEKKKAYTELQSSALAAAKRGYIDDIIEPDATR
;
A
#
# COMPACT_ATOMS: atom_id res chain seq x y z
N GLY A 1 2.89 -25.04 25.00
CA GLY A 1 2.97 -23.62 25.30
C GLY A 1 4.17 -23.26 26.16
N ASN A 2 4.47 -21.99 26.18
CA ASN A 2 5.66 -21.42 26.86
C ASN A 2 5.42 -21.20 28.35
N TYR A 3 4.97 -22.22 29.01
CA TYR A 3 4.54 -22.20 30.41
C TYR A 3 5.67 -21.81 31.38
N GLN A 4 6.95 -22.10 31.07
CA GLN A 4 8.10 -21.70 31.88
C GLN A 4 8.50 -20.23 31.67
N ALA A 5 8.20 -19.62 30.53
CA ALA A 5 8.59 -18.25 30.21
C ALA A 5 7.68 -17.19 30.84
N LYS A 6 6.55 -17.57 31.45
CA LYS A 6 5.53 -16.67 32.02
C LYS A 6 5.07 -15.59 31.01
N LEU A 7 5.10 -15.88 29.73
CA LEU A 7 4.63 -15.01 28.65
C LEU A 7 3.17 -15.30 28.37
N ASP A 8 2.34 -14.28 28.31
CA ASP A 8 0.98 -14.40 27.82
C ASP A 8 1.01 -14.41 26.29
N THR A 9 1.15 -15.60 25.69
CA THR A 9 1.14 -15.82 24.25
C THR A 9 -0.21 -16.27 23.73
N SER A 10 -1.27 -16.21 24.53
CA SER A 10 -2.61 -16.68 24.21
C SER A 10 -3.67 -15.58 24.29
N SER A 11 -3.31 -14.37 24.75
CA SER A 11 -4.25 -13.24 24.76
C SER A 11 -4.57 -12.74 23.36
N ALA A 12 -5.76 -12.20 23.17
CA ALA A 12 -6.18 -11.58 21.92
C ALA A 12 -5.22 -10.46 21.52
N ALA A 13 -4.79 -9.62 22.45
CA ALA A 13 -3.82 -8.55 22.22
C ALA A 13 -2.47 -9.09 21.69
N TYR A 14 -1.93 -10.13 22.34
CA TYR A 14 -0.69 -10.73 21.87
C TYR A 14 -0.82 -11.31 20.45
N LEU A 15 -1.91 -12.02 20.17
CA LEU A 15 -2.14 -12.66 18.87
C LEU A 15 -2.38 -11.62 17.77
N SER A 16 -3.06 -10.50 18.06
CA SER A 16 -3.28 -9.44 17.08
C SER A 16 -1.99 -8.71 16.68
N GLU A 17 -1.02 -8.60 17.60
CA GLU A 17 0.25 -7.93 17.32
C GLU A 17 1.32 -8.84 16.73
N ASN A 18 1.26 -10.15 17.05
CA ASN A 18 2.34 -11.08 16.73
C ASN A 18 1.98 -12.19 15.74
N SER A 19 0.74 -12.22 15.27
CA SER A 19 0.31 -13.20 14.27
C SER A 19 -0.76 -12.63 13.34
N SER A 20 -0.87 -13.21 12.14
CA SER A 20 -1.90 -12.88 11.17
C SER A 20 -3.26 -13.57 11.43
N LEU A 21 -3.44 -14.24 12.58
CA LEU A 21 -4.63 -15.05 12.86
C LEU A 21 -5.86 -14.22 13.23
N VAL A 22 -5.65 -13.00 13.75
CA VAL A 22 -6.72 -12.14 14.26
C VAL A 22 -6.88 -10.93 13.33
N ASP A 23 -8.10 -10.69 12.89
CA ASP A 23 -8.41 -9.55 12.00
C ASP A 23 -8.72 -8.27 12.76
N GLY A 24 -9.18 -8.35 14.01
CA GLY A 24 -9.41 -7.20 14.88
C GLY A 24 -9.63 -7.59 16.34
N VAL A 25 -9.24 -6.70 17.25
CA VAL A 25 -9.49 -6.83 18.71
C VAL A 25 -10.24 -5.58 19.15
N PHE A 26 -11.32 -5.80 19.91
CA PHE A 26 -12.20 -4.75 20.37
C PHE A 26 -12.41 -4.85 21.89
N GLU A 27 -12.84 -3.74 22.51
CA GLU A 27 -12.92 -3.63 23.97
C GLU A 27 -14.05 -4.47 24.57
N ASP A 28 -15.15 -4.65 23.84
CA ASP A 28 -16.32 -5.36 24.30
C ASP A 28 -17.08 -6.10 23.18
N ASP A 29 -18.05 -6.93 23.56
CA ASP A 29 -18.88 -7.72 22.65
C ASP A 29 -19.74 -6.84 21.73
N ALA A 30 -20.25 -5.73 22.23
CA ALA A 30 -21.10 -4.83 21.46
C ALA A 30 -20.32 -4.18 20.31
N THR A 31 -19.11 -3.68 20.61
CA THR A 31 -18.19 -3.11 19.62
C THR A 31 -17.74 -4.18 18.63
N THR A 32 -17.45 -5.39 19.10
CA THR A 32 -17.09 -6.52 18.23
C THR A 32 -18.20 -6.82 17.23
N LEU A 33 -19.46 -6.96 17.71
CA LEU A 33 -20.60 -7.25 16.86
C LEU A 33 -20.91 -6.10 15.87
N ALA A 34 -20.70 -4.85 16.27
CA ALA A 34 -20.85 -3.69 15.37
C ALA A 34 -19.82 -3.75 14.22
N ASN A 35 -18.56 -4.07 14.53
CA ASN A 35 -17.51 -4.19 13.52
C ASN A 35 -17.75 -5.41 12.59
N ILE A 36 -18.22 -6.54 13.13
CA ILE A 36 -18.62 -7.70 12.32
C ILE A 36 -19.74 -7.31 11.34
N ARG A 37 -20.76 -6.58 11.80
CA ARG A 37 -21.84 -6.11 10.92
C ARG A 37 -21.32 -5.18 9.83
N SER A 38 -20.43 -4.26 10.16
CA SER A 38 -19.80 -3.38 9.19
C SER A 38 -19.00 -4.16 8.15
N LEU A 39 -18.27 -5.20 8.55
CA LEU A 39 -17.54 -6.06 7.64
C LEU A 39 -18.51 -6.86 6.73
N VAL A 40 -19.56 -7.45 7.29
CA VAL A 40 -20.56 -8.21 6.52
C VAL A 40 -21.29 -7.32 5.52
N ASP A 41 -21.57 -6.05 5.87
CA ASP A 41 -22.18 -5.08 4.96
C ASP A 41 -21.28 -4.70 3.76
N MET A 42 -19.98 -4.91 3.87
CA MET A 42 -19.03 -4.71 2.78
C MET A 42 -18.92 -5.91 1.84
N LEU A 43 -19.39 -7.09 2.24
CA LEU A 43 -19.24 -8.31 1.46
C LEU A 43 -20.48 -8.59 0.60
N PRO A 44 -20.32 -9.21 -0.59
CA PRO A 44 -21.46 -9.72 -1.34
C PRO A 44 -22.11 -10.90 -0.60
N ASP A 45 -23.36 -11.22 -0.91
CA ASP A 45 -24.07 -12.37 -0.34
C ASP A 45 -23.39 -13.70 -0.70
N ASN A 46 -22.72 -13.75 -1.82
CA ASN A 46 -21.91 -14.88 -2.29
C ASN A 46 -20.92 -14.41 -3.35
N ASN A 47 -20.01 -15.28 -3.78
CA ASN A 47 -18.97 -14.98 -4.77
C ASN A 47 -19.47 -14.87 -6.24
N MET A 48 -20.75 -14.94 -6.47
CA MET A 48 -21.38 -14.79 -7.80
C MET A 48 -22.15 -13.47 -7.92
N GLU A 49 -22.22 -12.70 -6.86
CA GLU A 49 -22.93 -11.43 -6.79
C GLU A 49 -21.96 -10.29 -6.48
N ASP A 50 -22.28 -9.10 -6.94
CA ASP A 50 -21.49 -7.91 -6.65
C ASP A 50 -21.89 -7.32 -5.29
N ALA A 51 -20.91 -6.83 -4.53
CA ALA A 51 -21.15 -6.12 -3.28
C ALA A 51 -21.47 -4.64 -3.56
N GLU A 52 -22.71 -4.36 -3.86
CA GLU A 52 -23.20 -3.01 -4.16
C GLU A 52 -24.27 -2.57 -3.15
N SER A 53 -24.35 -1.27 -2.91
CA SER A 53 -25.37 -0.63 -2.10
C SER A 53 -25.67 0.76 -2.62
N ASP A 54 -26.83 1.32 -2.24
CA ASP A 54 -27.17 2.70 -2.57
C ASP A 54 -26.12 3.67 -2.03
N CYS A 55 -25.54 4.47 -2.90
CA CYS A 55 -24.58 5.49 -2.52
C CYS A 55 -25.31 6.81 -2.21
N THR A 56 -25.03 7.37 -1.04
CA THR A 56 -25.54 8.68 -0.61
C THR A 56 -24.48 9.78 -0.66
N ASP A 57 -23.24 9.43 -1.00
CA ASP A 57 -22.11 10.37 -1.12
C ASP A 57 -21.97 10.88 -2.55
N ASP A 58 -21.38 12.05 -2.74
CA ASP A 58 -21.09 12.60 -4.07
C ASP A 58 -19.89 11.89 -4.68
N LEU A 59 -20.11 11.19 -5.80
CA LEU A 59 -19.06 10.52 -6.55
C LEU A 59 -17.95 11.47 -7.01
N ASN A 60 -18.30 12.71 -7.34
CA ASN A 60 -17.37 13.73 -7.81
C ASN A 60 -16.86 14.64 -6.69
N ARG A 61 -16.97 14.23 -5.45
CA ARG A 61 -16.50 14.98 -4.30
C ARG A 61 -15.00 15.22 -4.40
N ILE A 62 -14.60 16.47 -4.49
CA ILE A 62 -13.20 16.89 -4.43
C ILE A 62 -12.74 16.86 -2.97
N ILE A 63 -11.55 16.35 -2.72
CA ILE A 63 -10.97 16.21 -1.38
C ILE A 63 -9.75 17.13 -1.26
N PRO A 64 -9.94 18.39 -0.82
CA PRO A 64 -8.84 19.36 -0.77
C PRO A 64 -7.70 18.92 0.15
N ASN A 65 -6.47 19.16 -0.29
CA ASN A 65 -5.22 18.84 0.44
C ASN A 65 -5.03 17.35 0.75
N LEU A 66 -5.52 16.46 -0.10
CA LEU A 66 -5.32 15.00 0.08
C LEU A 66 -3.82 14.63 0.02
N ASP A 67 -3.01 15.39 -0.70
CA ASP A 67 -1.55 15.24 -0.77
C ASP A 67 -0.86 15.39 0.58
N GLY A 68 -1.43 16.16 1.50
CA GLY A 68 -0.96 16.27 2.90
C GLY A 68 -0.98 14.93 3.64
N PHE A 69 -1.79 13.98 3.20
CA PHE A 69 -1.89 12.63 3.75
C PHE A 69 -1.09 11.58 2.96
N ALA A 70 -0.22 11.96 2.03
CA ALA A 70 0.52 11.02 1.17
C ALA A 70 1.33 9.93 1.93
N LYS A 71 1.63 10.14 3.21
CA LYS A 71 2.29 9.16 4.07
C LYS A 71 1.33 8.35 4.94
N ASP A 72 0.10 8.80 5.12
CA ASP A 72 -0.93 8.13 5.92
C ASP A 72 -2.01 7.52 5.02
N ALA A 73 -1.77 6.29 4.61
CA ALA A 73 -2.68 5.55 3.74
C ALA A 73 -4.09 5.37 4.35
N ARG A 74 -4.20 5.25 5.68
CA ARG A 74 -5.50 5.18 6.38
C ARG A 74 -6.30 6.44 6.16
N ALA A 75 -5.67 7.60 6.36
CA ALA A 75 -6.32 8.89 6.15
C ALA A 75 -6.75 9.07 4.69
N VAL A 76 -5.91 8.67 3.72
CA VAL A 76 -6.29 8.73 2.30
C VAL A 76 -7.50 7.84 2.03
N LEU A 77 -7.45 6.57 2.43
CA LEU A 77 -8.56 5.61 2.22
C LEU A 77 -9.86 6.09 2.86
N GLN A 78 -9.80 6.58 4.09
CA GLN A 78 -10.96 7.12 4.78
C GLN A 78 -11.55 8.34 4.05
N ASN A 79 -10.71 9.24 3.56
CA ASN A 79 -11.19 10.44 2.86
C ASN A 79 -11.79 10.15 1.49
N ILE A 80 -11.27 9.17 0.73
CA ILE A 80 -11.83 8.80 -0.58
C ILE A 80 -13.05 7.89 -0.47
N ALA A 81 -13.24 7.20 0.65
CA ALA A 81 -14.36 6.27 0.87
C ALA A 81 -15.73 6.99 0.93
N ASP A 82 -16.78 6.32 0.49
CA ASP A 82 -18.16 6.77 0.68
C ASP A 82 -18.43 7.01 2.16
N ASN A 83 -19.00 8.18 2.46
CA ASN A 83 -19.29 8.60 3.84
C ASN A 83 -18.09 8.51 4.81
N ASN A 84 -16.87 8.49 4.29
CA ASN A 84 -15.61 8.33 5.03
C ASN A 84 -15.53 7.02 5.85
N VAL A 85 -16.18 5.95 5.37
CA VAL A 85 -16.18 4.64 6.05
C VAL A 85 -15.08 3.76 5.51
N PHE A 86 -14.13 3.41 6.36
CA PHE A 86 -13.06 2.46 6.09
C PHE A 86 -13.08 1.33 7.12
N VAL A 87 -13.24 0.10 6.67
CA VAL A 87 -13.24 -1.11 7.51
C VAL A 87 -11.86 -1.75 7.40
N GLU A 88 -10.98 -1.43 8.35
CA GLU A 88 -9.62 -1.94 8.39
C GLU A 88 -9.56 -3.33 9.02
N VAL A 89 -8.76 -4.23 8.46
CA VAL A 89 -8.46 -5.56 9.01
C VAL A 89 -6.98 -5.67 9.35
N LYS A 90 -6.62 -6.48 10.36
CA LYS A 90 -5.25 -6.74 10.81
C LYS A 90 -4.46 -5.47 11.21
N LYS A 91 -5.15 -4.46 11.71
CA LYS A 91 -4.61 -3.15 12.06
C LYS A 91 -3.37 -3.19 12.96
N ASP A 92 -3.30 -4.15 13.87
CA ASP A 92 -2.25 -4.26 14.87
C ASP A 92 -1.05 -5.09 14.42
N TYR A 93 -1.21 -5.89 13.34
CA TYR A 93 -0.16 -6.74 12.77
C TYR A 93 0.44 -6.14 11.51
N ALA A 94 1.78 -6.24 11.37
CA ALA A 94 2.50 -5.74 10.19
C ALA A 94 2.09 -4.31 9.80
N LYS A 95 2.31 -3.36 10.69
CA LYS A 95 1.81 -1.96 10.62
C LYS A 95 2.34 -1.15 9.43
N ASP A 96 3.29 -1.70 8.69
CA ASP A 96 3.75 -1.17 7.40
C ASP A 96 2.75 -1.39 6.26
N MET A 97 1.74 -2.26 6.47
CA MET A 97 0.70 -2.56 5.50
C MET A 97 -0.68 -2.22 6.07
N VAL A 98 -1.51 -1.57 5.28
CA VAL A 98 -2.91 -1.24 5.58
C VAL A 98 -3.81 -2.04 4.65
N LEU A 99 -4.69 -2.83 5.23
CA LEU A 99 -5.65 -3.67 4.52
C LEU A 99 -7.05 -3.38 5.00
N GLY A 100 -8.01 -3.35 4.11
CA GLY A 100 -9.41 -3.17 4.48
C GLY A 100 -10.31 -2.93 3.29
N LEU A 101 -11.55 -2.60 3.58
CA LEU A 101 -12.61 -2.41 2.60
C LEU A 101 -13.16 -0.99 2.69
N ILE A 102 -13.43 -0.39 1.54
CA ILE A 102 -14.17 0.87 1.39
C ILE A 102 -15.32 0.67 0.41
N LYS A 103 -16.25 1.62 0.35
CA LYS A 103 -17.19 1.72 -0.77
C LYS A 103 -16.84 2.94 -1.62
N LEU A 104 -16.92 2.79 -2.93
CA LEU A 104 -16.83 3.87 -3.91
C LEU A 104 -18.07 3.81 -4.80
N ASN A 105 -18.92 4.84 -4.71
CA ASN A 105 -20.21 4.88 -5.39
C ASN A 105 -21.09 3.65 -5.08
N GLY A 106 -21.05 3.19 -3.83
CA GLY A 106 -21.79 2.02 -3.36
C GLY A 106 -21.14 0.67 -3.62
N ALA A 107 -20.17 0.57 -4.55
CA ALA A 107 -19.46 -0.67 -4.83
C ALA A 107 -18.31 -0.87 -3.83
N THR A 108 -18.19 -2.08 -3.30
CA THR A 108 -17.11 -2.44 -2.38
C THR A 108 -15.78 -2.61 -3.12
N VAL A 109 -14.72 -2.06 -2.55
CA VAL A 109 -13.36 -2.11 -3.05
C VAL A 109 -12.41 -2.56 -1.95
N GLY A 110 -11.61 -3.58 -2.21
CA GLY A 110 -10.52 -4.03 -1.35
C GLY A 110 -9.32 -3.10 -1.48
N CYS A 111 -8.76 -2.68 -0.35
CA CYS A 111 -7.65 -1.74 -0.33
C CYS A 111 -6.39 -2.41 0.20
N VAL A 112 -5.30 -2.30 -0.55
CA VAL A 112 -3.96 -2.72 -0.16
C VAL A 112 -3.06 -1.49 -0.23
N ALA A 113 -2.55 -1.03 0.90
CA ALA A 113 -1.73 0.18 0.92
C ALA A 113 -0.55 0.01 1.87
N ASN A 114 0.62 0.55 1.51
CA ASN A 114 1.68 0.66 2.49
C ASN A 114 1.54 1.94 3.32
N GLN A 115 1.77 1.81 4.64
CA GLN A 115 1.70 2.91 5.57
C GLN A 115 3.07 3.57 5.70
N ALA A 116 3.31 4.64 4.97
CA ALA A 116 4.60 5.32 4.96
C ALA A 116 4.83 6.23 6.19
N ALA A 117 3.80 6.48 7.02
CA ALA A 117 3.97 7.11 8.31
C ALA A 117 4.76 6.19 9.26
N ASP A 118 5.40 6.77 10.25
CA ASP A 118 6.10 6.06 11.33
C ASP A 118 7.15 5.03 10.84
N GLY A 119 7.77 5.28 9.68
CA GLY A 119 8.82 4.43 9.12
C GLY A 119 8.32 3.28 8.24
N GLY A 120 7.03 3.16 7.99
CA GLY A 120 6.44 2.15 7.10
C GLY A 120 6.66 2.39 5.60
N GLU A 121 7.61 3.23 5.24
CA GLU A 121 8.10 3.40 3.85
C GLU A 121 8.81 2.15 3.31
N LEU A 122 9.21 1.25 4.21
CA LEU A 122 9.88 -0.01 3.91
C LEU A 122 8.93 -1.18 4.15
N LEU A 123 8.73 -2.00 3.15
CA LEU A 123 7.86 -3.17 3.24
C LEU A 123 8.52 -4.30 4.03
N SER A 124 7.76 -4.89 4.94
CA SER A 124 8.17 -6.08 5.68
C SER A 124 7.71 -7.38 4.99
N THR A 125 8.35 -8.47 5.32
CA THR A 125 7.91 -9.81 4.93
C THR A 125 6.49 -10.09 5.41
N SER A 126 6.18 -9.74 6.65
CA SER A 126 4.84 -9.94 7.25
C SER A 126 3.77 -9.13 6.51
N GLY A 127 4.07 -7.86 6.19
CA GLY A 127 3.17 -7.01 5.40
C GLY A 127 2.88 -7.58 4.01
N ALA A 128 3.91 -8.07 3.32
CA ALA A 128 3.74 -8.70 2.01
C ALA A 128 2.91 -9.99 2.08
N TYR A 129 3.07 -10.81 3.11
CA TYR A 129 2.25 -12.02 3.29
C TYR A 129 0.77 -11.71 3.51
N ILE A 130 0.45 -10.80 4.45
CA ILE A 130 -0.97 -10.48 4.72
C ILE A 130 -1.62 -9.77 3.53
N ALA A 131 -0.87 -8.97 2.78
CA ALA A 131 -1.35 -8.36 1.55
C ALA A 131 -1.68 -9.41 0.49
N ALA A 132 -0.82 -10.43 0.30
CA ALA A 132 -1.06 -11.52 -0.62
C ALA A 132 -2.33 -12.31 -0.27
N ASP A 133 -2.52 -12.61 1.01
CA ASP A 133 -3.72 -13.32 1.47
C ASP A 133 -4.98 -12.47 1.30
N PHE A 134 -4.89 -11.16 1.54
CA PHE A 134 -6.01 -10.23 1.35
C PHE A 134 -6.40 -10.07 -0.12
N VAL A 135 -5.43 -9.99 -1.04
CA VAL A 135 -5.72 -9.95 -2.49
C VAL A 135 -6.46 -11.20 -2.93
N LYS A 136 -6.04 -12.39 -2.47
CA LYS A 136 -6.75 -13.65 -2.75
C LYS A 136 -8.16 -13.67 -2.17
N PHE A 137 -8.35 -13.09 -0.99
CA PHE A 137 -9.67 -12.93 -0.40
C PHE A 137 -10.57 -12.06 -1.28
N CYS A 138 -10.08 -10.90 -1.73
CA CYS A 138 -10.82 -10.01 -2.62
C CYS A 138 -11.18 -10.72 -3.93
N ASP A 139 -10.23 -11.43 -4.55
CA ASP A 139 -10.46 -12.18 -5.78
C ASP A 139 -11.52 -13.29 -5.58
N ALA A 140 -11.47 -14.00 -4.45
CA ALA A 140 -12.45 -15.05 -4.13
C ALA A 140 -13.89 -14.53 -3.96
N PHE A 141 -14.05 -13.26 -3.57
CA PHE A 141 -15.35 -12.59 -3.40
C PHE A 141 -15.70 -11.64 -4.56
N ASN A 142 -14.95 -11.67 -5.65
CA ASN A 142 -15.15 -10.79 -6.81
C ASN A 142 -15.09 -9.29 -6.47
N ILE A 143 -14.25 -8.91 -5.50
CA ILE A 143 -14.08 -7.53 -5.02
C ILE A 143 -12.89 -6.90 -5.75
N PRO A 144 -13.07 -5.78 -6.50
CA PRO A 144 -11.97 -5.04 -7.13
C PRO A 144 -10.94 -4.57 -6.09
N VAL A 145 -9.67 -4.43 -6.51
CA VAL A 145 -8.58 -4.04 -5.61
C VAL A 145 -7.99 -2.69 -5.99
N LEU A 146 -7.97 -1.78 -5.01
CA LEU A 146 -7.24 -0.52 -5.06
C LEU A 146 -5.94 -0.65 -4.28
N THR A 147 -4.82 -0.32 -4.91
CA THR A 147 -3.51 -0.30 -4.26
C THR A 147 -3.01 1.14 -4.14
N LEU A 148 -2.62 1.58 -2.93
CA LEU A 148 -1.95 2.87 -2.71
C LEU A 148 -0.48 2.63 -2.41
N VAL A 149 0.42 3.35 -3.09
CA VAL A 149 1.86 3.10 -3.01
C VAL A 149 2.63 4.35 -2.59
N ASN A 150 3.42 4.21 -1.52
CA ASN A 150 4.48 5.12 -1.12
C ASN A 150 5.61 4.31 -0.47
N ALA A 151 6.31 3.47 -1.26
CA ALA A 151 7.27 2.47 -0.80
C ALA A 151 8.68 2.72 -1.36
N LYS A 152 9.66 2.87 -0.47
CA LYS A 152 11.07 3.10 -0.82
C LYS A 152 11.87 1.82 -1.03
N GLY A 153 11.44 0.71 -0.45
CA GLY A 153 12.19 -0.54 -0.49
C GLY A 153 11.66 -1.54 0.53
N PHE A 154 12.52 -2.47 0.93
CA PHE A 154 12.23 -3.49 1.95
C PHE A 154 12.95 -3.19 3.26
N VAL A 155 12.40 -3.67 4.36
CA VAL A 155 13.05 -3.62 5.68
C VAL A 155 14.36 -4.41 5.65
N ALA A 156 15.49 -3.75 5.90
CA ALA A 156 16.82 -4.32 5.86
C ALA A 156 17.22 -4.93 7.21
N THR A 157 16.63 -6.06 7.57
CA THR A 157 17.02 -6.87 8.73
C THR A 157 17.32 -8.29 8.31
N VAL A 158 18.21 -8.98 9.05
CA VAL A 158 18.58 -10.39 8.76
C VAL A 158 17.35 -11.30 8.73
N SER A 159 16.38 -11.06 9.61
CA SER A 159 15.14 -11.84 9.63
C SER A 159 14.32 -11.62 8.36
N ASN A 160 14.17 -10.36 7.94
CA ASN A 160 13.41 -10.01 6.76
C ASN A 160 14.07 -10.50 5.48
N GLU A 161 15.40 -10.34 5.35
CA GLU A 161 16.17 -10.77 4.17
C GLU A 161 16.08 -12.28 3.91
N ARG A 162 15.93 -13.10 4.96
CA ARG A 162 15.79 -14.55 4.81
C ARG A 162 14.51 -15.00 4.10
N THR A 163 13.45 -14.20 4.18
CA THR A 163 12.10 -14.62 3.77
C THR A 163 11.44 -13.64 2.79
N ILE A 164 12.04 -12.46 2.57
CA ILE A 164 11.43 -11.43 1.71
C ILE A 164 11.26 -11.89 0.26
N ALA A 165 12.13 -12.71 -0.26
CA ALA A 165 12.02 -13.22 -1.62
C ALA A 165 10.77 -14.11 -1.79
N ASP A 166 10.47 -14.97 -0.81
CA ASP A 166 9.26 -15.80 -0.81
C ASP A 166 8.01 -14.93 -0.64
N ALA A 167 8.03 -13.96 0.27
CA ALA A 167 6.91 -13.04 0.48
C ALA A 167 6.63 -12.18 -0.76
N ALA A 168 7.67 -11.66 -1.38
CA ALA A 168 7.57 -10.89 -2.62
C ALA A 168 6.99 -11.75 -3.76
N ALA A 169 7.43 -12.99 -3.90
CA ALA A 169 6.91 -13.93 -4.89
C ALA A 169 5.42 -14.21 -4.65
N ARG A 170 5.00 -14.44 -3.40
CA ARG A 170 3.58 -14.68 -3.06
C ARG A 170 2.69 -13.48 -3.35
N LEU A 171 3.13 -12.27 -3.01
CA LEU A 171 2.37 -11.06 -3.30
C LEU A 171 2.28 -10.80 -4.81
N THR A 172 3.39 -10.96 -5.53
CA THR A 172 3.40 -10.87 -7.00
C THR A 172 2.46 -11.88 -7.63
N TYR A 173 2.50 -13.13 -7.17
CA TYR A 173 1.61 -14.19 -7.66
C TYR A 173 0.15 -13.86 -7.37
N ALA A 174 -0.17 -13.40 -6.16
CA ALA A 174 -1.54 -13.04 -5.79
C ALA A 174 -2.12 -11.96 -6.71
N PHE A 175 -1.36 -10.89 -6.99
CA PHE A 175 -1.80 -9.86 -7.93
C PHE A 175 -1.86 -10.33 -9.39
N ALA A 176 -0.90 -11.14 -9.82
CA ALA A 176 -0.87 -11.63 -11.20
C ALA A 176 -2.00 -12.64 -11.50
N ASP A 177 -2.37 -13.46 -10.50
CA ASP A 177 -3.39 -14.50 -10.61
C ASP A 177 -4.81 -13.95 -10.43
N ALA A 178 -4.97 -12.86 -9.66
CA ALA A 178 -6.27 -12.24 -9.40
C ALA A 178 -6.95 -11.76 -10.68
N THR A 179 -8.22 -12.15 -10.83
CA THR A 179 -9.07 -11.87 -12.00
C THR A 179 -9.90 -10.60 -11.87
N VAL A 180 -10.03 -10.08 -10.65
CA VAL A 180 -10.77 -8.83 -10.37
C VAL A 180 -10.02 -7.60 -10.91
N PRO A 181 -10.74 -6.50 -11.20
CA PRO A 181 -10.10 -5.24 -11.58
C PRO A 181 -9.10 -4.75 -10.52
N LYS A 182 -7.94 -4.30 -10.97
CA LYS A 182 -6.83 -3.88 -10.11
C LYS A 182 -6.33 -2.50 -10.53
N VAL A 183 -6.48 -1.54 -9.64
CA VAL A 183 -6.05 -0.15 -9.87
C VAL A 183 -4.99 0.24 -8.85
N THR A 184 -3.98 0.97 -9.28
CA THR A 184 -2.92 1.46 -8.41
C THR A 184 -2.80 2.97 -8.49
N VAL A 185 -2.62 3.62 -7.33
CA VAL A 185 -2.29 5.04 -7.22
C VAL A 185 -0.95 5.19 -6.49
N VAL A 186 0.03 5.75 -7.17
CA VAL A 186 1.34 6.08 -6.58
C VAL A 186 1.27 7.47 -5.98
N MET A 187 1.29 7.53 -4.65
CA MET A 187 1.13 8.78 -3.89
C MET A 187 2.45 9.48 -3.57
N GLY A 188 3.57 8.77 -3.64
CA GLY A 188 4.88 9.28 -3.24
C GLY A 188 6.02 8.48 -3.85
N ASP A 189 6.92 7.99 -3.03
CA ASP A 189 8.07 7.21 -3.49
C ASP A 189 7.63 5.79 -3.91
N ALA A 190 8.17 5.29 -5.02
CA ALA A 190 7.88 3.97 -5.57
C ALA A 190 9.14 3.40 -6.25
N PHE A 191 9.95 2.66 -5.50
CA PHE A 191 11.25 2.23 -5.97
C PHE A 191 11.43 0.71 -5.96
N GLY A 192 12.08 0.23 -7.02
CA GLY A 192 12.59 -1.11 -7.16
C GLY A 192 11.53 -2.20 -7.05
N THR A 193 11.94 -3.35 -6.54
CA THR A 193 11.06 -4.52 -6.41
C THR A 193 9.91 -4.28 -5.42
N ALA A 194 10.12 -3.45 -4.40
CA ALA A 194 9.06 -3.11 -3.44
C ALA A 194 7.87 -2.44 -4.13
N TYR A 195 8.13 -1.50 -5.06
CA TYR A 195 7.09 -0.94 -5.91
C TYR A 195 6.50 -2.00 -6.85
N THR A 196 7.35 -2.79 -7.51
CA THR A 196 6.90 -3.76 -8.52
C THR A 196 5.86 -4.71 -7.95
N ILE A 197 6.06 -5.25 -6.74
CA ILE A 197 5.14 -6.21 -6.11
C ILE A 197 3.85 -5.59 -5.58
N MET A 198 3.78 -4.26 -5.47
CA MET A 198 2.60 -3.51 -5.04
C MET A 198 1.71 -3.16 -6.24
N ASN A 199 1.33 -4.18 -7.00
CA ASN A 199 0.43 -4.07 -8.14
C ASN A 199 0.88 -3.03 -9.18
N SER A 200 2.15 -3.11 -9.62
CA SER A 200 2.63 -2.25 -10.68
C SER A 200 2.11 -2.69 -12.06
N LYS A 201 2.24 -1.80 -13.05
CA LYS A 201 1.92 -2.13 -14.45
C LYS A 201 2.66 -3.38 -14.95
N ALA A 202 3.88 -3.60 -14.44
CA ALA A 202 4.73 -4.73 -14.84
C ALA A 202 4.18 -6.10 -14.44
N ILE A 203 3.35 -6.18 -13.39
CA ILE A 203 2.74 -7.44 -12.91
C ILE A 203 1.25 -7.55 -13.21
N GLY A 204 0.69 -6.63 -13.99
CA GLY A 204 -0.67 -6.76 -14.50
C GLY A 204 -1.72 -5.87 -13.84
N ALA A 205 -1.34 -4.74 -13.25
CA ALA A 205 -2.32 -3.71 -12.89
C ALA A 205 -3.06 -3.24 -14.13
N ASP A 206 -4.39 -3.15 -14.05
CA ASP A 206 -5.22 -2.70 -15.15
C ASP A 206 -4.99 -1.21 -15.43
N MET A 207 -4.99 -0.39 -14.37
CA MET A 207 -4.69 1.04 -14.45
C MET A 207 -3.73 1.43 -13.33
N VAL A 208 -2.76 2.27 -13.66
CA VAL A 208 -1.80 2.84 -12.72
C VAL A 208 -1.79 4.35 -12.86
N TYR A 209 -2.17 5.03 -11.80
CA TYR A 209 -2.14 6.49 -11.69
C TYR A 209 -1.01 6.94 -10.77
N ALA A 210 -0.56 8.16 -10.94
CA ALA A 210 0.40 8.76 -10.01
C ALA A 210 0.01 10.21 -9.69
N TRP A 211 0.29 10.62 -8.46
CA TRP A 211 0.24 12.03 -8.11
C TRP A 211 1.44 12.78 -8.72
N PRO A 212 1.36 14.10 -8.95
CA PRO A 212 2.45 14.86 -9.57
C PRO A 212 3.76 14.82 -8.77
N CYS A 213 3.67 14.66 -7.44
CA CYS A 213 4.84 14.56 -6.55
C CYS A 213 5.49 13.17 -6.53
N ALA A 214 4.86 12.15 -7.14
CA ALA A 214 5.34 10.78 -7.11
C ALA A 214 6.72 10.64 -7.79
N LYS A 215 7.53 9.74 -7.23
CA LYS A 215 8.84 9.37 -7.77
C LYS A 215 8.87 7.88 -8.00
N ILE A 216 9.00 7.48 -9.25
CA ILE A 216 8.93 6.09 -9.69
C ILE A 216 10.24 5.71 -10.38
N GLY A 217 10.91 4.67 -9.90
CA GLY A 217 12.19 4.27 -10.48
C GLY A 217 12.72 2.95 -9.94
N THR A 218 13.89 2.56 -10.45
CA THR A 218 14.55 1.32 -10.04
C THR A 218 15.15 1.39 -8.64
N MET A 219 15.52 2.60 -8.19
CA MET A 219 16.08 2.85 -6.86
C MET A 219 15.89 4.32 -6.48
N ASP A 220 16.08 4.61 -5.20
CA ASP A 220 16.09 5.97 -4.68
C ASP A 220 17.10 6.85 -5.43
N PRO A 221 16.74 8.07 -5.83
CA PRO A 221 17.63 8.96 -6.59
C PRO A 221 18.96 9.28 -5.92
N GLU A 222 19.01 9.35 -4.59
CA GLU A 222 20.26 9.62 -3.87
C GLU A 222 21.19 8.40 -3.93
N MET A 223 20.64 7.21 -3.81
CA MET A 223 21.41 5.97 -3.97
C MET A 223 21.95 5.85 -5.40
N ALA A 224 21.12 6.13 -6.39
CA ALA A 224 21.54 6.11 -7.79
C ALA A 224 22.71 7.07 -8.05
N VAL A 225 22.62 8.30 -7.55
CA VAL A 225 23.69 9.31 -7.70
C VAL A 225 24.98 8.88 -7.01
N LYS A 226 24.89 8.31 -5.80
CA LYS A 226 26.08 7.80 -5.09
C LYS A 226 26.80 6.70 -5.86
N ILE A 227 26.07 5.86 -6.56
CA ILE A 227 26.65 4.79 -7.40
C ILE A 227 27.20 5.36 -8.71
N MET A 228 26.43 6.20 -9.41
CA MET A 228 26.80 6.69 -10.73
C MET A 228 27.97 7.69 -10.71
N TYR A 229 28.09 8.47 -9.66
CA TYR A 229 29.05 9.56 -9.52
C TYR A 229 30.03 9.36 -8.37
N GLU A 230 30.35 8.11 -8.02
CA GLU A 230 31.22 7.77 -6.88
C GLU A 230 32.57 8.52 -6.93
N LYS A 231 33.20 8.56 -8.10
CA LYS A 231 34.53 9.22 -8.28
C LYS A 231 34.41 10.73 -8.16
N GLU A 232 33.47 11.33 -8.85
CA GLU A 232 33.25 12.76 -8.85
C GLU A 232 32.83 13.27 -7.45
N ILE A 233 32.07 12.48 -6.70
CA ILE A 233 31.74 12.79 -5.30
C ILE A 233 32.98 12.75 -4.42
N ALA A 234 33.91 11.80 -4.66
CA ALA A 234 35.15 11.74 -3.90
C ALA A 234 36.04 12.98 -4.09
N GLU A 235 36.04 13.55 -5.31
CA GLU A 235 36.86 14.70 -5.72
C GLU A 235 36.14 16.05 -5.48
N ALA A 236 34.85 16.07 -5.23
CA ALA A 236 34.07 17.29 -5.04
C ALA A 236 34.48 18.07 -3.80
N ALA A 237 34.65 19.38 -3.92
CA ALA A 237 34.95 20.28 -2.82
C ALA A 237 33.80 20.36 -1.81
N ASP A 238 32.55 20.35 -2.28
CA ASP A 238 31.32 20.22 -1.48
C ASP A 238 30.52 19.01 -1.96
N LYS A 239 30.70 17.90 -1.29
CA LYS A 239 30.03 16.64 -1.61
C LYS A 239 28.52 16.70 -1.44
N VAL A 240 28.05 17.44 -0.45
CA VAL A 240 26.61 17.54 -0.14
C VAL A 240 25.90 18.33 -1.24
N ALA A 241 26.44 19.49 -1.63
CA ALA A 241 25.88 20.29 -2.71
C ALA A 241 25.91 19.54 -4.05
N PHE A 242 27.01 18.83 -4.35
CA PHE A 242 27.13 18.03 -5.56
C PHE A 242 26.08 16.92 -5.62
N ILE A 243 25.93 16.14 -4.55
CA ILE A 243 24.92 15.09 -4.48
C ILE A 243 23.51 15.67 -4.64
N ALA A 244 23.20 16.79 -3.99
CA ALA A 244 21.90 17.44 -4.07
C ALA A 244 21.57 17.90 -5.50
N GLU A 245 22.54 18.49 -6.21
CA GLU A 245 22.39 18.89 -7.61
C GLU A 245 22.12 17.69 -8.51
N LYS A 246 22.94 16.65 -8.42
CA LYS A 246 22.80 15.45 -9.26
C LYS A 246 21.52 14.69 -8.94
N LYS A 247 21.12 14.61 -7.66
CA LYS A 247 19.85 14.02 -7.22
C LYS A 247 18.66 14.73 -7.86
N LYS A 248 18.65 16.06 -7.87
CA LYS A 248 17.59 16.83 -8.52
C LYS A 248 17.50 16.52 -10.01
N ALA A 249 18.63 16.60 -10.72
CA ALA A 249 18.68 16.29 -12.15
C ALA A 249 18.26 14.85 -12.46
N TYR A 250 18.70 13.88 -11.66
CA TYR A 250 18.29 12.47 -11.80
C TYR A 250 16.79 12.30 -11.57
N THR A 251 16.23 12.93 -10.53
CA THR A 251 14.80 12.85 -10.22
C THR A 251 13.96 13.39 -11.37
N GLU A 252 14.30 14.57 -11.89
CA GLU A 252 13.56 15.17 -13.01
C GLU A 252 13.61 14.30 -14.28
N LEU A 253 14.78 13.77 -14.61
CA LEU A 253 15.00 13.01 -15.84
C LEU A 253 14.51 11.55 -15.76
N GLN A 254 14.69 10.90 -14.62
CA GLN A 254 14.53 9.43 -14.50
C GLN A 254 13.38 8.98 -13.60
N SER A 255 13.06 9.73 -12.56
CA SER A 255 12.15 9.24 -11.51
C SER A 255 10.87 10.06 -11.34
N SER A 256 10.71 11.21 -12.02
CA SER A 256 9.48 11.99 -11.92
C SER A 256 8.28 11.21 -12.47
N ALA A 257 7.07 11.54 -11.99
CA ALA A 257 5.83 10.98 -12.53
C ALA A 257 5.74 11.15 -14.05
N LEU A 258 6.16 12.31 -14.55
CA LEU A 258 6.22 12.59 -15.99
C LEU A 258 7.20 11.66 -16.74
N ALA A 259 8.37 11.39 -16.14
CA ALA A 259 9.34 10.47 -16.73
C ALA A 259 8.78 9.02 -16.76
N ALA A 260 8.06 8.61 -15.72
CA ALA A 260 7.38 7.31 -15.65
C ALA A 260 6.25 7.20 -16.69
N ALA A 261 5.43 8.25 -16.85
CA ALA A 261 4.37 8.30 -17.86
C ALA A 261 4.94 8.18 -19.29
N LYS A 262 5.99 8.93 -19.61
CA LYS A 262 6.66 8.86 -20.92
C LYS A 262 7.22 7.46 -21.25
N ARG A 263 7.49 6.64 -20.25
CA ARG A 263 7.99 5.26 -20.41
C ARG A 263 6.89 4.20 -20.36
N GLY A 264 5.64 4.60 -20.12
CA GLY A 264 4.52 3.69 -19.99
C GLY A 264 4.47 2.91 -18.69
N TYR A 265 5.10 3.40 -17.62
CA TYR A 265 5.03 2.77 -16.28
C TYR A 265 3.74 3.13 -15.55
N ILE A 266 3.12 4.24 -15.92
CA ILE A 266 1.82 4.69 -15.44
C ILE A 266 0.95 5.11 -16.62
N ASP A 267 -0.36 5.07 -16.44
CA ASP A 267 -1.34 5.41 -17.47
C ASP A 267 -1.65 6.91 -17.47
N ASP A 268 -1.74 7.55 -16.28
CA ASP A 268 -1.99 8.99 -16.18
C ASP A 268 -1.44 9.58 -14.88
N ILE A 269 -1.35 10.92 -14.87
CA ILE A 269 -0.99 11.72 -13.69
C ILE A 269 -2.25 12.46 -13.26
N ILE A 270 -2.70 12.19 -12.04
CA ILE A 270 -3.93 12.74 -11.49
C ILE A 270 -3.62 13.68 -10.32
N GLU A 271 -4.40 14.75 -10.19
CA GLU A 271 -4.33 15.61 -9.01
C GLU A 271 -4.80 14.83 -7.77
N PRO A 272 -4.13 14.98 -6.61
CA PRO A 272 -4.51 14.29 -5.38
C PRO A 272 -5.98 14.49 -5.02
N ASP A 273 -6.49 15.70 -5.17
CA ASP A 273 -7.87 16.08 -4.84
C ASP A 273 -8.93 15.34 -5.68
N ALA A 274 -8.54 14.81 -6.84
CA ALA A 274 -9.38 14.07 -7.78
C ALA A 274 -9.16 12.54 -7.72
N THR A 275 -8.59 12.02 -6.63
CA THR A 275 -8.27 10.60 -6.49
C THR A 275 -9.52 9.70 -6.32
N ARG A 276 -10.64 10.27 -5.81
CA ARG A 276 -11.90 9.55 -5.63
C ARG A 276 -12.66 9.22 -6.94
#